data_218e9cfde44a7b61a5599c8fa3339319
#
_entry.id   218e9cfde44a7b61a5599c8fa3339319
#
_cell.length_a   1.000
_cell.length_b   1.000
_cell.length_c   1.000
_cell.angle_alpha   90.00
_cell.angle_beta   90.00
_cell.angle_gamma   90.00
#
_symmetry.space_group_name_H-M   'P 1'
#
loop_
_entity.id
_entity.type
_entity.pdbx_description
1 polymer ?
#
loop_
_entity_poly.entity_id
_entity_poly.type
_entity_poly.pdbx_seq_one_letter_code
_entity_poly.pdbx_strand_id
1 'polypeptide(L)'
;FISFFGIMGIDNPQLLRFSRTSGVTMLTFVVAGLGMTAAYGRYDIGKRKSKPIISSIGLATLITDIVTYIELSIMNTNPANNTEFKFESIGLFVIVVAVQVMCITVFTYGGNWIYFTLYDPERCCIVTSSRESFLQISHAIDVFRKQYRICEVKDYQADDLYEAVLRCDAVFLYDVP
;
A
#
# COMPACT_ATOMS: atom_id res chain seq x y z
N PHE A 1 -14.09 3.63 2.10
CA PHE A 1 -15.53 3.74 1.77
C PHE A 1 -16.40 3.71 3.03
N ILE A 2 -16.56 2.57 3.72
CA ILE A 2 -17.42 2.41 4.90
C ILE A 2 -17.15 3.46 5.98
N SER A 3 -15.88 3.75 6.28
CA SER A 3 -15.49 4.75 7.26
C SER A 3 -15.89 6.16 6.84
N PHE A 4 -15.69 6.53 5.57
CA PHE A 4 -16.08 7.84 5.05
C PHE A 4 -17.60 8.03 5.14
N PHE A 5 -18.38 7.15 4.53
CA PHE A 5 -19.84 7.25 4.51
C PHE A 5 -20.46 7.09 5.90
N GLY A 6 -19.94 6.18 6.72
CA GLY A 6 -20.46 5.96 8.07
C GLY A 6 -20.23 7.14 9.01
N ILE A 7 -19.05 7.71 8.99
CA ILE A 7 -18.68 8.81 9.90
C ILE A 7 -19.25 10.14 9.40
N MET A 8 -19.07 10.48 8.10
CA MET A 8 -19.65 11.70 7.54
C MET A 8 -21.17 11.68 7.53
N GLY A 9 -21.78 10.50 7.47
CA GLY A 9 -23.24 10.31 7.56
C GLY A 9 -23.84 10.67 8.92
N ILE A 10 -23.02 10.87 9.96
CA ILE A 10 -23.49 11.34 11.28
C ILE A 10 -24.04 12.76 11.15
N ASP A 11 -23.31 13.65 10.49
CA ASP A 11 -23.74 15.04 10.26
C ASP A 11 -24.63 15.18 9.03
N ASN A 12 -24.44 14.32 8.03
CA ASN A 12 -25.20 14.33 6.78
C ASN A 12 -25.97 13.02 6.56
N PRO A 13 -27.18 12.86 7.15
CA PRO A 13 -27.96 11.63 7.01
C PRO A 13 -28.34 11.27 5.57
N GLN A 14 -28.24 12.21 4.62
CA GLN A 14 -28.49 11.95 3.20
C GLN A 14 -27.49 10.97 2.59
N LEU A 15 -26.27 10.87 3.15
CA LEU A 15 -25.28 9.90 2.75
C LEU A 15 -25.67 8.45 3.08
N LEU A 16 -26.45 8.26 4.13
CA LEU A 16 -26.93 6.94 4.59
C LEU A 16 -28.24 6.50 3.93
N ARG A 17 -28.86 7.37 3.14
CA ARG A 17 -30.10 7.11 2.42
C ARG A 17 -29.86 7.11 0.92
N PHE A 18 -30.73 6.41 0.16
CA PHE A 18 -30.73 6.50 -1.30
C PHE A 18 -31.18 7.91 -1.72
N SER A 19 -30.21 8.78 -1.94
CA SER A 19 -30.40 10.17 -2.35
C SER A 19 -29.50 10.50 -3.56
N ARG A 20 -29.77 11.62 -4.25
CA ARG A 20 -28.86 12.10 -5.28
C ARG A 20 -27.46 12.37 -4.73
N THR A 21 -27.40 13.00 -3.57
CA THR A 21 -26.13 13.29 -2.89
C THR A 21 -25.35 12.00 -2.64
N SER A 22 -25.99 10.99 -2.02
CA SER A 22 -25.33 9.70 -1.77
C SER A 22 -24.83 9.04 -3.07
N GLY A 23 -25.65 9.06 -4.13
CA GLY A 23 -25.28 8.45 -5.41
C GLY A 23 -24.10 9.13 -6.08
N VAL A 24 -24.08 10.47 -6.12
CA VAL A 24 -22.98 11.23 -6.76
C VAL A 24 -21.70 11.11 -5.92
N THR A 25 -21.80 11.29 -4.60
CA THR A 25 -20.63 11.16 -3.70
C THR A 25 -20.05 9.75 -3.74
N MET A 26 -20.88 8.71 -3.84
CA MET A 26 -20.43 7.33 -4.03
C MET A 26 -19.69 7.15 -5.37
N LEU A 27 -20.23 7.70 -6.46
CA LEU A 27 -19.60 7.65 -7.78
C LEU A 27 -18.26 8.36 -7.76
N THR A 28 -18.20 9.58 -7.22
CA THR A 28 -16.96 10.36 -7.08
C THR A 28 -15.92 9.61 -6.27
N PHE A 29 -16.32 9.03 -5.13
CA PHE A 29 -15.41 8.24 -4.30
C PHE A 29 -14.83 7.05 -5.06
N VAL A 30 -15.67 6.31 -5.80
CA VAL A 30 -15.22 5.14 -6.56
C VAL A 30 -14.31 5.56 -7.71
N VAL A 31 -14.69 6.56 -8.50
CA VAL A 31 -13.90 7.02 -9.66
C VAL A 31 -12.56 7.62 -9.21
N ALA A 32 -12.58 8.51 -8.22
CA ALA A 32 -11.36 9.08 -7.66
C ALA A 32 -10.49 7.99 -7.01
N GLY A 33 -11.08 7.08 -6.23
CA GLY A 33 -10.37 5.97 -5.60
C GLY A 33 -9.71 5.03 -6.61
N LEU A 34 -10.39 4.64 -7.66
CA LEU A 34 -9.80 3.82 -8.73
C LEU A 34 -8.67 4.55 -9.46
N GLY A 35 -8.86 5.84 -9.78
CA GLY A 35 -7.83 6.65 -10.42
C GLY A 35 -6.59 6.81 -9.55
N MET A 36 -6.75 7.11 -8.27
CA MET A 36 -5.64 7.26 -7.32
C MET A 36 -4.96 5.92 -7.03
N THR A 37 -5.73 4.83 -6.96
CA THR A 37 -5.20 3.47 -6.82
C THR A 37 -4.36 3.08 -8.04
N ALA A 38 -4.80 3.39 -9.25
CA ALA A 38 -4.03 3.13 -10.46
C ALA A 38 -2.73 3.96 -10.51
N ALA A 39 -2.77 5.22 -10.02
CA ALA A 39 -1.61 6.11 -10.02
C ALA A 39 -0.58 5.79 -8.92
N TYR A 40 -1.03 5.50 -7.72
CA TYR A 40 -0.18 5.37 -6.53
C TYR A 40 -0.23 3.98 -5.87
N GLY A 41 -1.18 3.13 -6.26
CA GLY A 41 -1.39 1.83 -5.62
C GLY A 41 -0.21 0.89 -5.83
N ARG A 42 0.49 0.58 -4.73
CA ARG A 42 1.54 -0.44 -4.68
C ARG A 42 1.11 -1.49 -3.67
N TYR A 43 0.49 -2.55 -4.19
CA TYR A 43 -0.12 -3.61 -3.36
C TYR A 43 0.77 -4.85 -3.22
N ASP A 44 2.08 -4.74 -3.46
CA ASP A 44 3.03 -5.85 -3.43
C ASP A 44 3.28 -6.35 -1.98
N ILE A 45 2.21 -6.83 -1.33
CA ILE A 45 2.29 -7.46 0.00
C ILE A 45 3.20 -8.69 -0.11
N GLY A 46 4.13 -8.83 0.83
CA GLY A 46 5.13 -9.90 0.82
C GLY A 46 6.39 -9.62 -0.01
N LYS A 47 6.32 -8.77 -1.03
CA LYS A 47 7.47 -8.40 -1.87
C LYS A 47 8.14 -7.09 -1.44
N ARG A 48 7.46 -6.27 -0.67
CA ARG A 48 7.97 -4.96 -0.22
C ARG A 48 7.81 -4.77 1.28
N LYS A 49 8.61 -3.87 1.85
CA LYS A 49 8.45 -3.44 3.25
C LYS A 49 7.09 -2.77 3.43
N SER A 50 6.47 -2.96 4.61
CA SER A 50 5.13 -2.43 4.91
C SER A 50 5.05 -0.89 4.81
N LYS A 51 6.09 -0.16 5.19
CA LYS A 51 6.10 1.32 5.20
C LYS A 51 5.80 1.96 3.84
N PRO A 52 6.48 1.58 2.72
CA PRO A 52 6.15 2.10 1.39
C PRO A 52 4.72 1.80 0.94
N ILE A 53 4.20 0.61 1.29
CA ILE A 53 2.82 0.21 0.97
C ILE A 53 1.83 1.12 1.71
N ILE A 54 2.01 1.29 3.04
CA ILE A 54 1.16 2.14 3.87
C ILE A 54 1.17 3.58 3.35
N SER A 55 2.35 4.13 3.02
CA SER A 55 2.48 5.50 2.50
C SER A 55 1.76 5.67 1.16
N SER A 56 1.92 4.71 0.24
CA SER A 56 1.31 4.75 -1.09
C SER A 56 -0.22 4.66 -1.01
N ILE A 57 -0.75 3.66 -0.29
CA ILE A 57 -2.19 3.48 -0.12
C ILE A 57 -2.79 4.63 0.69
N GLY A 58 -2.11 5.06 1.76
CA GLY A 58 -2.54 6.17 2.59
C GLY A 58 -2.66 7.48 1.81
N LEU A 59 -1.69 7.78 0.93
CA LEU A 59 -1.74 8.96 0.06
C LEU A 59 -2.89 8.88 -0.94
N ALA A 60 -3.05 7.72 -1.61
CA ALA A 60 -4.16 7.51 -2.55
C ALA A 60 -5.52 7.69 -1.87
N THR A 61 -5.69 7.12 -0.67
CA THR A 61 -6.92 7.23 0.12
C THR A 61 -7.16 8.68 0.57
N LEU A 62 -6.15 9.36 1.07
CA LEU A 62 -6.26 10.76 1.52
C LEU A 62 -6.69 11.69 0.39
N ILE A 63 -6.11 11.56 -0.80
CA ILE A 63 -6.50 12.39 -1.95
C ILE A 63 -7.94 12.06 -2.37
N THR A 64 -8.32 10.79 -2.40
CA THR A 64 -9.70 10.37 -2.68
C THR A 64 -10.69 10.99 -1.71
N ASP A 65 -10.37 10.97 -0.41
CA ASP A 65 -11.22 11.54 0.63
C ASP A 65 -11.33 13.07 0.51
N ILE A 66 -10.24 13.75 0.20
CA ILE A 66 -10.25 15.22 -0.01
C ILE A 66 -11.16 15.58 -1.19
N VAL A 67 -11.02 14.89 -2.33
CA VAL A 67 -11.85 15.14 -3.51
C VAL A 67 -13.32 14.91 -3.19
N THR A 68 -13.64 13.79 -2.54
CA THR A 68 -15.01 13.43 -2.16
C THR A 68 -15.58 14.39 -1.11
N TYR A 69 -14.76 14.84 -0.15
CA TYR A 69 -15.18 15.80 0.86
C TYR A 69 -15.52 17.18 0.25
N ILE A 70 -14.71 17.66 -0.69
CA ILE A 70 -14.97 18.92 -1.39
C ILE A 70 -16.27 18.80 -2.20
N GLU A 71 -16.45 17.71 -2.93
CA GLU A 71 -17.66 17.44 -3.71
C GLU A 71 -18.90 17.41 -2.82
N LEU A 72 -18.85 16.69 -1.69
CA LEU A 72 -19.94 16.61 -0.72
C LEU A 72 -20.28 18.01 -0.15
N SER A 73 -19.26 18.80 0.18
CA SER A 73 -19.46 20.18 0.68
C SER A 73 -20.13 21.08 -0.36
N ILE A 74 -19.80 20.92 -1.65
CA ILE A 74 -20.45 21.65 -2.75
C ILE A 74 -21.92 21.18 -2.89
N MET A 75 -22.18 19.89 -2.86
CA MET A 75 -23.53 19.34 -3.01
C MET A 75 -24.46 19.71 -1.86
N ASN A 76 -23.93 19.88 -0.66
CA ASN A 76 -24.71 20.29 0.51
C ASN A 76 -25.12 21.76 0.47
N THR A 77 -24.52 22.55 -0.41
CA THR A 77 -24.86 23.95 -0.69
C THR A 77 -26.08 23.99 -1.66
N ASN A 78 -27.25 23.65 -1.16
CA ASN A 78 -28.49 23.73 -1.95
C ASN A 78 -29.20 25.07 -1.70
N PRO A 79 -29.52 25.87 -2.74
CA PRO A 79 -30.24 27.14 -2.59
C PRO A 79 -31.59 27.03 -1.84
N ALA A 80 -32.19 25.86 -1.85
CA ALA A 80 -33.45 25.61 -1.13
C ALA A 80 -33.26 25.41 0.39
N ASN A 81 -32.09 24.98 0.82
CA ASN A 81 -31.80 24.62 2.22
C ASN A 81 -30.73 25.49 2.85
N ASN A 82 -29.78 25.98 2.07
CA ASN A 82 -28.67 26.79 2.57
C ASN A 82 -28.08 27.61 1.42
N THR A 83 -28.14 28.93 1.52
CA THR A 83 -27.64 29.84 0.49
C THR A 83 -26.13 30.12 0.64
N GLU A 84 -25.52 29.75 1.76
CA GLU A 84 -24.11 29.96 2.03
C GLU A 84 -23.30 28.68 1.86
N PHE A 85 -22.18 28.78 1.17
CA PHE A 85 -21.22 27.66 1.09
C PHE A 85 -20.68 27.36 2.48
N LYS A 86 -20.88 26.15 2.97
CA LYS A 86 -20.39 25.69 4.25
C LYS A 86 -19.69 24.36 4.08
N PHE A 87 -18.45 24.31 4.54
CA PHE A 87 -17.76 23.03 4.63
C PHE A 87 -18.48 22.11 5.61
N GLU A 88 -18.54 20.83 5.27
CA GLU A 88 -18.92 19.76 6.19
C GLU A 88 -17.98 19.74 7.41
N SER A 89 -18.34 19.00 8.44
CA SER A 89 -17.54 18.93 9.67
C SER A 89 -16.12 18.46 9.42
N ILE A 90 -15.15 19.38 9.49
CA ILE A 90 -13.71 19.08 9.37
C ILE A 90 -13.27 18.10 10.47
N GLY A 91 -13.86 18.19 11.66
CA GLY A 91 -13.58 17.28 12.77
C GLY A 91 -13.88 15.83 12.42
N LEU A 92 -15.04 15.55 11.82
CA LEU A 92 -15.41 14.22 11.36
C LEU A 92 -14.50 13.75 10.22
N PHE A 93 -14.13 14.64 9.29
CA PHE A 93 -13.18 14.33 8.23
C PHE A 93 -11.82 13.86 8.78
N VAL A 94 -11.29 14.55 9.80
CA VAL A 94 -10.04 14.14 10.47
C VAL A 94 -10.18 12.76 11.11
N ILE A 95 -11.33 12.46 11.73
CA ILE A 95 -11.62 11.14 12.31
C ILE A 95 -11.66 10.07 11.21
N VAL A 96 -12.28 10.35 10.05
CA VAL A 96 -12.28 9.43 8.89
C VAL A 96 -10.87 9.08 8.49
N VAL A 97 -10.01 10.07 8.26
CA VAL A 97 -8.61 9.87 7.86
C VAL A 97 -7.85 9.07 8.92
N ALA A 98 -8.02 9.37 10.19
CA ALA A 98 -7.35 8.64 11.27
C ALA A 98 -7.76 7.16 11.31
N VAL A 99 -9.05 6.87 11.20
CA VAL A 99 -9.58 5.49 11.16
C VAL A 99 -9.05 4.75 9.92
N GLN A 100 -9.01 5.38 8.77
CA GLN A 100 -8.52 4.76 7.54
C GLN A 100 -7.03 4.45 7.61
N VAL A 101 -6.19 5.39 8.08
CA VAL A 101 -4.75 5.17 8.27
C VAL A 101 -4.51 4.02 9.26
N MET A 102 -5.28 3.95 10.34
CA MET A 102 -5.20 2.84 11.29
C MET A 102 -5.56 1.51 10.61
N CYS A 103 -6.66 1.45 9.86
CA CYS A 103 -7.07 0.26 9.13
C CYS A 103 -6.01 -0.16 8.10
N ILE A 104 -5.51 0.76 7.26
CA ILE A 104 -4.47 0.49 6.27
C ILE A 104 -3.23 -0.10 6.95
N THR A 105 -2.84 0.47 8.09
CA THR A 105 -1.68 0.00 8.87
C THR A 105 -1.90 -1.42 9.37
N VAL A 106 -3.03 -1.68 10.03
CA VAL A 106 -3.37 -3.01 10.57
C VAL A 106 -3.44 -4.06 9.46
N PHE A 107 -4.14 -3.77 8.36
CA PHE A 107 -4.26 -4.71 7.24
C PHE A 107 -2.94 -4.95 6.53
N THR A 108 -2.08 -3.93 6.37
CA THR A 108 -0.78 -4.11 5.72
C THR A 108 0.17 -4.94 6.59
N TYR A 109 0.25 -4.67 7.88
CA TYR A 109 1.10 -5.47 8.78
C TYR A 109 0.53 -6.87 8.97
N GLY A 110 -0.79 -7.00 9.12
CA GLY A 110 -1.47 -8.30 9.21
C GLY A 110 -1.30 -9.13 7.95
N GLY A 111 -1.49 -8.54 6.77
CA GLY A 111 -1.28 -9.20 5.49
C GLY A 111 0.17 -9.67 5.29
N ASN A 112 1.15 -8.82 5.63
CA ASN A 112 2.56 -9.22 5.59
C ASN A 112 2.88 -10.34 6.61
N TRP A 113 2.29 -10.28 7.81
CA TRP A 113 2.48 -11.34 8.80
C TRP A 113 1.91 -12.67 8.30
N ILE A 114 0.69 -12.68 7.76
CA ILE A 114 0.06 -13.87 7.17
C ILE A 114 0.90 -14.39 6.02
N TYR A 115 1.32 -13.53 5.11
CA TYR A 115 2.14 -13.93 3.96
C TYR A 115 3.41 -14.65 4.40
N PHE A 116 4.21 -14.05 5.30
CA PHE A 116 5.45 -14.66 5.78
C PHE A 116 5.26 -15.82 6.77
N THR A 117 4.04 -16.11 7.17
CA THR A 117 3.71 -17.33 7.94
C THR A 117 3.37 -18.49 7.00
N LEU A 118 2.78 -18.17 5.83
CA LEU A 118 2.33 -19.18 4.86
C LEU A 118 3.40 -19.51 3.82
N TYR A 119 4.27 -18.57 3.49
CA TYR A 119 5.30 -18.73 2.46
C TYR A 119 6.69 -18.70 3.07
N ASP A 120 7.47 -19.74 2.79
CA ASP A 120 8.89 -19.78 3.15
C ASP A 120 9.70 -18.76 2.34
N PRO A 121 10.81 -18.23 2.90
CA PRO A 121 11.72 -17.37 2.17
C PRO A 121 12.27 -18.02 0.92
N GLU A 122 12.32 -17.28 -0.19
CA GLU A 122 12.94 -17.74 -1.43
C GLU A 122 14.42 -18.07 -1.23
N ARG A 123 14.83 -19.24 -1.71
CA ARG A 123 16.24 -19.66 -1.65
C ARG A 123 17.03 -18.87 -2.68
N CYS A 124 18.04 -18.14 -2.23
CA CYS A 124 18.86 -17.35 -3.13
C CYS A 124 20.32 -17.83 -3.18
N CYS A 125 20.88 -17.76 -4.38
CA CYS A 125 22.30 -17.91 -4.65
C CYS A 125 22.93 -16.53 -4.87
N ILE A 126 24.08 -16.27 -4.25
CA ILE A 126 24.88 -15.08 -4.49
C ILE A 126 26.05 -15.46 -5.37
N VAL A 127 26.20 -14.76 -6.50
CA VAL A 127 27.33 -14.89 -7.40
C VAL A 127 28.16 -13.61 -7.32
N THR A 128 29.41 -13.73 -6.96
CA THR A 128 30.32 -12.58 -6.75
C THR A 128 31.76 -12.94 -7.10
N SER A 129 32.57 -11.93 -7.39
CA SER A 129 34.00 -12.09 -7.70
C SER A 129 34.90 -12.02 -6.47
N SER A 130 34.42 -11.47 -5.35
CA SER A 130 35.27 -11.29 -4.17
C SER A 130 34.54 -11.54 -2.85
N ARG A 131 35.34 -11.86 -1.83
CA ARG A 131 34.82 -12.07 -0.47
C ARG A 131 34.30 -10.79 0.18
N GLU A 132 34.89 -9.64 -0.15
CA GLU A 132 34.43 -8.35 0.36
C GLU A 132 33.07 -7.98 -0.21
N SER A 133 32.89 -8.17 -1.52
CA SER A 133 31.62 -7.97 -2.22
C SER A 133 30.53 -8.88 -1.66
N PHE A 134 30.85 -10.13 -1.31
CA PHE A 134 29.93 -11.02 -0.61
C PHE A 134 29.48 -10.46 0.74
N LEU A 135 30.36 -9.95 1.58
CA LEU A 135 30.00 -9.40 2.89
C LEU A 135 29.04 -8.21 2.75
N GLN A 136 29.28 -7.34 1.77
CA GLN A 136 28.41 -6.19 1.51
C GLN A 136 27.00 -6.61 1.08
N ILE A 137 26.89 -7.52 0.10
CA ILE A 137 25.60 -7.98 -0.40
C ILE A 137 24.87 -8.85 0.61
N SER A 138 25.55 -9.71 1.37
CA SER A 138 24.93 -10.53 2.39
C SER A 138 24.30 -9.67 3.48
N HIS A 139 24.94 -8.60 3.90
CA HIS A 139 24.38 -7.64 4.85
C HIS A 139 23.16 -6.90 4.26
N ALA A 140 23.20 -6.56 2.97
CA ALA A 140 22.05 -5.96 2.28
C ALA A 140 20.87 -6.93 2.18
N ILE A 141 21.12 -8.21 1.89
CA ILE A 141 20.09 -9.25 1.81
C ILE A 141 19.53 -9.58 3.21
N ASP A 142 20.34 -9.56 4.26
CA ASP A 142 19.89 -9.83 5.64
C ASP A 142 18.81 -8.85 6.11
N VAL A 143 18.78 -7.64 5.58
CA VAL A 143 17.68 -6.68 5.78
C VAL A 143 16.35 -7.23 5.25
N PHE A 144 16.38 -8.16 4.29
CA PHE A 144 15.23 -8.82 3.66
C PHE A 144 15.11 -10.30 4.00
N ARG A 145 15.71 -10.76 5.12
CA ARG A 145 15.75 -12.16 5.57
C ARG A 145 14.41 -12.88 5.64
N LYS A 146 13.31 -12.15 5.69
CA LYS A 146 11.96 -12.72 5.62
C LYS A 146 11.55 -13.09 4.21
N GLN A 147 12.19 -12.50 3.20
CA GLN A 147 11.90 -12.72 1.78
C GLN A 147 12.90 -13.65 1.14
N TYR A 148 14.18 -13.55 1.52
CA TYR A 148 15.28 -14.28 0.91
C TYR A 148 16.10 -15.01 1.98
N ARG A 149 16.45 -16.25 1.66
CA ARG A 149 17.38 -17.06 2.45
C ARG A 149 18.59 -17.40 1.59
N ILE A 150 19.77 -16.95 1.99
CA ILE A 150 21.02 -17.28 1.30
C ILE A 150 21.29 -18.77 1.51
N CYS A 151 21.29 -19.55 0.43
CA CYS A 151 21.57 -20.98 0.43
C CYS A 151 22.96 -21.28 -0.06
N GLU A 152 23.42 -20.63 -1.12
CA GLU A 152 24.72 -20.87 -1.73
C GLU A 152 25.40 -19.55 -2.12
N VAL A 153 26.72 -19.57 -2.09
CA VAL A 153 27.57 -18.46 -2.54
C VAL A 153 28.60 -19.04 -3.48
N LYS A 154 28.67 -18.50 -4.69
CA LYS A 154 29.55 -19.00 -5.73
C LYS A 154 30.39 -17.87 -6.33
N ASP A 155 31.59 -18.24 -6.73
CA ASP A 155 32.39 -17.40 -7.61
C ASP A 155 31.81 -17.48 -9.03
N TYR A 156 31.87 -16.37 -9.78
CA TYR A 156 31.40 -16.34 -11.16
C TYR A 156 32.14 -17.27 -12.10
N GLN A 157 33.37 -17.71 -11.73
CA GLN A 157 34.21 -18.65 -12.46
C GLN A 157 34.07 -20.11 -11.98
N ALA A 158 33.19 -20.38 -11.02
CA ALA A 158 33.05 -21.74 -10.49
C ALA A 158 32.42 -22.69 -11.52
N ASP A 159 33.01 -23.86 -11.71
CA ASP A 159 32.55 -24.86 -12.66
C ASP A 159 31.13 -25.39 -12.37
N ASP A 160 30.75 -25.38 -11.08
CA ASP A 160 29.43 -25.82 -10.59
C ASP A 160 28.38 -24.71 -10.45
N LEU A 161 28.69 -23.52 -10.99
CA LEU A 161 27.80 -22.34 -10.91
C LEU A 161 26.42 -22.63 -11.49
N TYR A 162 26.35 -23.28 -12.64
CA TYR A 162 25.09 -23.58 -13.31
C TYR A 162 24.18 -24.47 -12.46
N GLU A 163 24.73 -25.52 -11.84
CA GLU A 163 23.97 -26.39 -10.96
C GLU A 163 23.51 -25.70 -9.69
N ALA A 164 24.32 -24.84 -9.09
CA ALA A 164 23.98 -24.05 -7.92
C ALA A 164 22.81 -23.09 -8.20
N VAL A 165 22.85 -22.43 -9.35
CA VAL A 165 21.80 -21.51 -9.80
C VAL A 165 20.47 -22.25 -10.01
N LEU A 166 20.49 -23.43 -10.60
CA LEU A 166 19.26 -24.22 -10.84
C LEU A 166 18.58 -24.72 -9.55
N ARG A 167 19.31 -24.79 -8.44
CA ARG A 167 18.76 -25.19 -7.13
C ARG A 167 18.12 -24.05 -6.34
N CYS A 168 18.28 -22.82 -6.80
CA CYS A 168 17.83 -21.61 -6.12
C CYS A 168 16.66 -20.98 -6.86
N ASP A 169 15.79 -20.31 -6.08
CA ASP A 169 14.60 -19.63 -6.60
C ASP A 169 14.93 -18.22 -7.13
N ALA A 170 16.01 -17.60 -6.59
CA ALA A 170 16.50 -16.29 -6.97
C ALA A 170 18.03 -16.26 -7.03
N VAL A 171 18.60 -15.44 -7.91
CA VAL A 171 20.05 -15.26 -8.06
C VAL A 171 20.39 -13.78 -7.95
N PHE A 172 21.30 -13.45 -7.07
CA PHE A 172 21.86 -12.09 -6.92
C PHE A 172 23.26 -12.05 -7.54
N LEU A 173 23.40 -11.27 -8.61
CA LEU A 173 24.68 -10.97 -9.23
C LEU A 173 25.23 -9.68 -8.65
N TYR A 174 26.42 -9.71 -8.09
CA TYR A 174 27.06 -8.55 -7.53
C TYR A 174 28.55 -8.55 -7.80
N ASP A 175 29.04 -7.43 -8.35
CA ASP A 175 30.44 -7.25 -8.70
C ASP A 175 30.96 -8.38 -9.61
N VAL A 176 30.19 -8.71 -10.64
CA VAL A 176 30.54 -9.67 -11.70
C VAL A 176 30.96 -8.86 -12.91
N PRO A 177 32.14 -9.17 -13.54
CA PRO A 177 32.65 -8.46 -14.70
C PRO A 177 31.79 -8.64 -15.97
#